data_06766fbcf7ef6b47d1324ece63e78dbe
#
_entry.id   06766fbcf7ef6b47d1324ece63e78dbe
#
_cell.length_a   1.000
_cell.length_b   1.000
_cell.length_c   1.000
_cell.angle_alpha   90.00
_cell.angle_beta   90.00
_cell.angle_gamma   90.00
#
_symmetry.space_group_name_H-M   'P 1'
#
loop_
_entity.id
_entity.type
_entity.pdbx_description
1 polymer ?
#
loop_
_entity_poly.entity_id
_entity_poly.type
_entity_poly.pdbx_seq_one_letter_code
_entity_poly.pdbx_strand_id
1 'polypeptide(L)'
;MDILIVGAGPTGLTAATTLASRGIACRIVERKSEPSELSRAVGIMPATIDALKTLGVAEAFLEEAMPLRKMHILRDERTLAYLDNRGNEFKNRVPLGLPQNRTEGILRDALLEKGTKVEYDLSVNTIISTSEKTEVHFSDNTRAEFDWIIAADGIQSSTRKQLQIQYPGIDLPGKWSIADVDLAGDFDPEEITLDLYGRDNQFTLILPIEKRRARIASSTEDALANMKLPLNIGNVRRTGTFQISIRQAETYRKNRILLAGDAAHCHSPVGGKGMNLGMADAVAAATAIVNGNVDQYSEVRRKAGISVVRKTEIARYLISSGNPLAKAFFWLSVKSISSITPLHHAFMKQWISV
;
A
#
# COMPACT_ATOMS: atom_id res chain seq x y z
N MET A 1 -26.69 9.57 -9.93
CA MET A 1 -25.31 10.10 -9.72
C MET A 1 -24.36 9.14 -10.40
N ASP A 2 -23.71 9.61 -11.46
CA ASP A 2 -22.84 8.82 -12.31
C ASP A 2 -21.39 9.03 -11.88
N ILE A 3 -20.73 7.95 -11.44
CA ILE A 3 -19.38 8.00 -10.88
C ILE A 3 -18.44 7.15 -11.72
N LEU A 4 -17.30 7.75 -12.14
CA LEU A 4 -16.22 7.03 -12.79
C LEU A 4 -15.07 6.82 -11.83
N ILE A 5 -14.51 5.60 -11.82
CA ILE A 5 -13.26 5.28 -11.16
C ILE A 5 -12.22 4.96 -12.25
N VAL A 6 -11.09 5.66 -12.21
CA VAL A 6 -10.00 5.47 -13.17
C VAL A 6 -8.87 4.71 -12.50
N GLY A 7 -8.64 3.47 -12.95
CA GLY A 7 -7.66 2.53 -12.41
C GLY A 7 -8.28 1.47 -11.51
N ALA A 8 -7.96 0.20 -11.77
CA ALA A 8 -8.43 -0.98 -11.03
C ALA A 8 -7.34 -1.62 -10.14
N GLY A 9 -6.43 -0.81 -9.60
CA GLY A 9 -5.55 -1.22 -8.50
C GLY A 9 -6.29 -1.26 -7.16
N PRO A 10 -5.60 -1.57 -6.03
CA PRO A 10 -6.23 -1.70 -4.71
C PRO A 10 -7.05 -0.47 -4.31
N THR A 11 -6.58 0.74 -4.64
CA THR A 11 -7.28 2.00 -4.36
C THR A 11 -8.59 2.11 -5.14
N GLY A 12 -8.55 1.92 -6.47
CA GLY A 12 -9.75 2.05 -7.30
C GLY A 12 -10.80 0.97 -6.98
N LEU A 13 -10.35 -0.28 -6.80
CA LEU A 13 -11.23 -1.38 -6.40
C LEU A 13 -11.88 -1.12 -5.03
N THR A 14 -11.12 -0.58 -4.06
CA THR A 14 -11.68 -0.19 -2.74
C THR A 14 -12.72 0.94 -2.88
N ALA A 15 -12.48 1.93 -3.75
CA ALA A 15 -13.46 2.99 -4.00
C ALA A 15 -14.76 2.42 -4.60
N ALA A 16 -14.64 1.56 -5.60
CA ALA A 16 -15.78 0.87 -6.20
C ALA A 16 -16.56 0.01 -5.19
N THR A 17 -15.83 -0.79 -4.38
CA THR A 17 -16.44 -1.61 -3.32
C THR A 17 -17.16 -0.74 -2.29
N THR A 18 -16.59 0.42 -1.95
CA THR A 18 -17.22 1.37 -1.01
C THR A 18 -18.53 1.94 -1.56
N LEU A 19 -18.59 2.28 -2.84
CA LEU A 19 -19.82 2.73 -3.49
C LEU A 19 -20.85 1.60 -3.59
N ALA A 20 -20.42 0.44 -4.07
CA ALA A 20 -21.28 -0.73 -4.22
C ALA A 20 -21.87 -1.22 -2.88
N SER A 21 -21.11 -1.16 -1.77
CA SER A 21 -21.62 -1.50 -0.43
C SER A 21 -22.74 -0.56 0.05
N ARG A 22 -22.88 0.61 -0.58
CA ARG A 22 -23.95 1.60 -0.31
C ARG A 22 -25.03 1.62 -1.38
N GLY A 23 -25.04 0.63 -2.28
CA GLY A 23 -26.02 0.53 -3.36
C GLY A 23 -25.84 1.56 -4.47
N ILE A 24 -24.65 2.18 -4.59
CA ILE A 24 -24.36 3.19 -5.61
C ILE A 24 -23.57 2.51 -6.72
N ALA A 25 -24.14 2.54 -7.94
CA ALA A 25 -23.46 2.06 -9.12
C ALA A 25 -22.30 2.99 -9.51
N CYS A 26 -21.23 2.42 -10.02
CA CYS A 26 -20.12 3.16 -10.60
C CYS A 26 -19.55 2.42 -11.81
N ARG A 27 -18.91 3.17 -12.69
CA ARG A 27 -18.10 2.62 -13.76
C ARG A 27 -16.65 2.59 -13.33
N ILE A 28 -15.94 1.48 -13.53
CA ILE A 28 -14.52 1.37 -13.21
C ILE A 28 -13.76 0.90 -14.44
N VAL A 29 -12.74 1.67 -14.84
CA VAL A 29 -11.96 1.42 -16.05
C VAL A 29 -10.49 1.19 -15.71
N GLU A 30 -9.84 0.28 -16.44
CA GLU A 30 -8.41 -0.03 -16.31
C GLU A 30 -7.77 -0.10 -17.69
N ARG A 31 -6.64 0.58 -17.86
CA ARG A 31 -5.90 0.64 -19.13
C ARG A 31 -5.20 -0.68 -19.52
N LYS A 32 -4.94 -1.55 -18.55
CA LYS A 32 -4.38 -2.87 -18.81
C LYS A 32 -5.46 -3.78 -19.38
N SER A 33 -5.06 -4.73 -20.20
CA SER A 33 -5.96 -5.72 -20.80
C SER A 33 -6.48 -6.76 -19.81
N GLU A 34 -5.80 -6.93 -18.68
CA GLU A 34 -6.11 -7.96 -17.68
C GLU A 34 -5.65 -7.53 -16.26
N PRO A 35 -6.12 -8.22 -15.22
CA PRO A 35 -5.66 -8.01 -13.86
C PRO A 35 -4.14 -8.13 -13.73
N SER A 36 -3.54 -7.26 -12.93
CA SER A 36 -2.09 -7.26 -12.75
C SER A 36 -1.66 -8.46 -11.91
N GLU A 37 -0.77 -9.27 -12.42
CA GLU A 37 -0.02 -10.24 -11.61
C GLU A 37 1.09 -9.58 -10.78
N LEU A 38 1.41 -8.32 -11.11
CA LEU A 38 2.45 -7.57 -10.43
C LEU A 38 1.99 -7.18 -9.02
N SER A 39 2.58 -7.83 -8.03
CA SER A 39 2.38 -7.53 -6.62
C SER A 39 3.58 -6.77 -6.08
N ARG A 40 3.42 -5.51 -5.68
CA ARG A 40 4.47 -4.72 -5.01
C ARG A 40 4.22 -4.69 -3.50
N ALA A 41 3.01 -4.38 -3.09
CA ALA A 41 2.62 -4.38 -1.69
C ALA A 41 2.24 -5.79 -1.20
N VAL A 42 2.42 -5.97 0.12
CA VAL A 42 2.06 -7.23 0.81
C VAL A 42 1.30 -6.93 2.10
N GLY A 43 1.72 -5.93 2.87
CA GLY A 43 1.18 -5.70 4.20
C GLY A 43 -0.20 -5.04 4.19
N ILE A 44 -1.18 -5.64 4.87
CA ILE A 44 -2.48 -5.03 5.15
C ILE A 44 -2.54 -4.70 6.64
N MET A 45 -2.78 -3.42 6.95
CA MET A 45 -2.83 -2.96 8.34
C MET A 45 -4.20 -3.21 8.99
N PRO A 46 -4.25 -3.42 10.31
CA PRO A 46 -5.52 -3.62 11.04
C PRO A 46 -6.55 -2.52 10.79
N ALA A 47 -6.13 -1.26 10.69
CA ALA A 47 -7.05 -0.16 10.37
C ALA A 47 -7.70 -0.31 8.99
N THR A 48 -6.97 -0.88 8.01
CA THR A 48 -7.53 -1.19 6.69
C THR A 48 -8.54 -2.34 6.79
N ILE A 49 -8.26 -3.38 7.58
CA ILE A 49 -9.22 -4.46 7.84
C ILE A 49 -10.48 -3.93 8.51
N ASP A 50 -10.36 -3.01 9.49
CA ASP A 50 -11.52 -2.37 10.12
C ASP A 50 -12.38 -1.62 9.09
N ALA A 51 -11.76 -0.91 8.14
CA ALA A 51 -12.49 -0.28 7.04
C ALA A 51 -13.15 -1.33 6.12
N LEU A 52 -12.45 -2.39 5.75
CA LEU A 52 -12.97 -3.48 4.91
C LEU A 52 -14.14 -4.24 5.57
N LYS A 53 -14.19 -4.33 6.91
CA LYS A 53 -15.35 -4.87 7.65
C LYS A 53 -16.61 -4.07 7.36
N THR A 54 -16.51 -2.74 7.30
CA THR A 54 -17.67 -1.89 7.00
C THR A 54 -18.17 -2.05 5.56
N LEU A 55 -17.35 -2.62 4.68
CA LEU A 55 -17.68 -2.92 3.29
C LEU A 55 -18.18 -4.36 3.07
N GLY A 56 -18.12 -5.20 4.13
CA GLY A 56 -18.54 -6.60 4.09
C GLY A 56 -17.57 -7.55 3.38
N VAL A 57 -16.28 -7.17 3.24
CA VAL A 57 -15.29 -7.97 2.50
C VAL A 57 -14.11 -8.46 3.36
N ALA A 58 -14.07 -8.10 4.64
CA ALA A 58 -12.92 -8.38 5.50
C ALA A 58 -12.68 -9.87 5.75
N GLU A 59 -13.73 -10.69 5.79
CA GLU A 59 -13.60 -12.13 6.09
C GLU A 59 -12.74 -12.84 5.03
N ALA A 60 -12.95 -12.55 3.74
CA ALA A 60 -12.14 -13.12 2.67
C ALA A 60 -10.64 -12.75 2.80
N PHE A 61 -10.34 -11.53 3.31
CA PHE A 61 -8.96 -11.16 3.62
C PHE A 61 -8.39 -11.94 4.80
N LEU A 62 -9.18 -12.15 5.85
CA LEU A 62 -8.75 -12.87 7.05
C LEU A 62 -8.54 -14.37 6.79
N GLU A 63 -9.27 -14.96 5.87
CA GLU A 63 -9.14 -16.36 5.47
C GLU A 63 -7.85 -16.63 4.69
N GLU A 64 -7.43 -15.70 3.80
CA GLU A 64 -6.28 -15.91 2.93
C GLU A 64 -4.96 -15.39 3.54
N ALA A 65 -5.01 -14.33 4.34
CA ALA A 65 -3.81 -13.61 4.75
C ALA A 65 -3.07 -14.28 5.92
N MET A 66 -1.74 -14.14 5.93
CA MET A 66 -0.88 -14.57 7.03
C MET A 66 -0.85 -13.51 8.14
N PRO A 67 -1.23 -13.83 9.39
CA PRO A 67 -1.10 -12.89 10.50
C PRO A 67 0.38 -12.76 10.92
N LEU A 68 0.92 -11.55 10.80
CA LEU A 68 2.32 -11.25 11.09
C LEU A 68 2.48 -10.86 12.57
N ARG A 69 2.54 -11.84 13.44
CA ARG A 69 2.54 -11.65 14.90
C ARG A 69 3.90 -11.40 15.49
N LYS A 70 4.97 -11.74 14.76
CA LYS A 70 6.34 -11.66 15.23
C LYS A 70 7.17 -10.76 14.32
N MET A 71 8.14 -10.08 14.90
CA MET A 71 9.13 -9.33 14.15
C MET A 71 10.51 -9.59 14.75
N HIS A 72 11.39 -10.15 13.95
CA HIS A 72 12.78 -10.41 14.28
C HIS A 72 13.66 -9.38 13.58
N ILE A 73 14.35 -8.56 14.35
CA ILE A 73 15.28 -7.55 13.84
C ILE A 73 16.69 -8.00 14.14
N LEU A 74 17.48 -8.14 13.09
CA LEU A 74 18.87 -8.55 13.17
C LEU A 74 19.83 -7.45 12.73
N ARG A 75 21.06 -7.57 13.13
CA ARG A 75 22.19 -6.79 12.65
C ARG A 75 23.35 -7.71 12.34
N ASP A 76 23.73 -7.78 11.06
CA ASP A 76 24.75 -8.70 10.58
C ASP A 76 24.52 -10.13 11.15
N GLU A 77 23.29 -10.65 10.93
CA GLU A 77 22.80 -11.98 11.36
C GLU A 77 22.64 -12.17 12.90
N ARG A 78 22.96 -11.15 13.71
CA ARG A 78 22.80 -11.22 15.17
C ARG A 78 21.50 -10.57 15.60
N THR A 79 20.74 -11.25 16.47
CA THR A 79 19.50 -10.70 17.03
C THR A 79 19.75 -9.39 17.75
N LEU A 80 19.08 -8.35 17.30
CA LEU A 80 19.05 -7.05 17.94
C LEU A 80 17.80 -6.87 18.79
N ALA A 81 16.66 -7.28 18.25
CA ALA A 81 15.36 -7.22 18.93
C ALA A 81 14.42 -8.30 18.40
N TYR A 82 13.54 -8.74 19.27
CA TYR A 82 12.48 -9.66 18.94
C TYR A 82 11.17 -9.19 19.55
N LEU A 83 10.16 -9.02 18.73
CA LEU A 83 8.81 -8.61 19.14
C LEU A 83 7.87 -9.79 18.91
N ASP A 84 7.11 -10.17 19.94
CA ASP A 84 6.11 -11.24 19.86
C ASP A 84 4.79 -10.75 20.42
N ASN A 85 3.79 -10.70 19.57
CA ASN A 85 2.46 -10.21 19.91
C ASN A 85 1.46 -11.33 20.25
N ARG A 86 1.85 -12.60 20.22
CA ARG A 86 0.93 -13.74 20.46
C ARG A 86 0.36 -13.75 21.88
N GLY A 87 1.09 -13.26 22.84
CA GLY A 87 0.72 -13.26 24.27
C GLY A 87 0.15 -11.95 24.80
N ASN A 88 -0.10 -10.95 23.95
CA ASN A 88 -0.54 -9.62 24.38
C ASN A 88 -1.85 -9.17 23.72
N GLU A 89 -2.29 -7.93 24.03
CA GLU A 89 -3.54 -7.33 23.49
C GLU A 89 -3.56 -7.22 21.96
N PHE A 90 -2.41 -7.23 21.31
CA PHE A 90 -2.27 -7.10 19.85
C PHE A 90 -2.37 -8.43 19.10
N LYS A 91 -2.50 -9.59 19.77
CA LYS A 91 -2.47 -10.92 19.12
C LYS A 91 -3.42 -11.07 17.91
N ASN A 92 -4.55 -10.36 17.91
CA ASN A 92 -5.56 -10.35 16.84
C ASN A 92 -5.59 -9.02 16.07
N ARG A 93 -4.69 -8.08 16.38
CA ARG A 93 -4.56 -6.77 15.70
C ARG A 93 -3.14 -6.58 15.21
N VAL A 94 -2.69 -7.49 14.36
CA VAL A 94 -1.38 -7.45 13.73
C VAL A 94 -1.52 -7.18 12.23
N PRO A 95 -0.49 -6.70 11.56
CA PRO A 95 -0.48 -6.64 10.10
C PRO A 95 -0.69 -8.02 9.50
N LEU A 96 -1.30 -8.08 8.34
CA LEU A 96 -1.53 -9.30 7.59
C LEU A 96 -0.64 -9.31 6.34
N GLY A 97 0.01 -10.45 6.06
CA GLY A 97 0.75 -10.71 4.84
C GLY A 97 -0.20 -11.25 3.77
N LEU A 98 -0.48 -10.45 2.74
CA LEU A 98 -1.28 -10.84 1.58
C LEU A 98 -0.75 -10.14 0.33
N PRO A 99 -0.38 -10.87 -0.73
CA PRO A 99 0.09 -10.25 -1.97
C PRO A 99 -0.96 -9.32 -2.58
N GLN A 100 -0.51 -8.21 -3.17
CA GLN A 100 -1.39 -7.19 -3.76
C GLN A 100 -2.35 -7.75 -4.81
N ASN A 101 -1.91 -8.68 -5.67
CA ASN A 101 -2.76 -9.32 -6.67
C ASN A 101 -3.92 -10.11 -6.02
N ARG A 102 -3.71 -10.72 -4.84
CA ARG A 102 -4.78 -11.37 -4.07
C ARG A 102 -5.72 -10.34 -3.45
N THR A 103 -5.16 -9.25 -2.90
CA THR A 103 -5.95 -8.09 -2.44
C THR A 103 -6.87 -7.57 -3.54
N GLU A 104 -6.33 -7.37 -4.75
CA GLU A 104 -7.11 -6.95 -5.92
C GLU A 104 -8.14 -8.01 -6.34
N GLY A 105 -7.77 -9.30 -6.27
CA GLY A 105 -8.67 -10.41 -6.56
C GLY A 105 -9.90 -10.41 -5.68
N ILE A 106 -9.72 -10.40 -4.36
CA ILE A 106 -10.83 -10.39 -3.38
C ILE A 106 -11.77 -9.20 -3.62
N LEU A 107 -11.22 -8.00 -3.81
CA LEU A 107 -12.04 -6.80 -4.05
C LEU A 107 -12.81 -6.88 -5.36
N ARG A 108 -12.19 -7.42 -6.42
CA ARG A 108 -12.83 -7.59 -7.72
C ARG A 108 -13.96 -8.62 -7.68
N ASP A 109 -13.73 -9.72 -6.99
CA ASP A 109 -14.74 -10.78 -6.85
C ASP A 109 -15.95 -10.26 -6.06
N ALA A 110 -15.72 -9.53 -4.97
CA ALA A 110 -16.78 -8.86 -4.22
C ALA A 110 -17.54 -7.80 -5.02
N LEU A 111 -16.87 -7.12 -5.96
CA LEU A 111 -17.54 -6.18 -6.89
C LEU A 111 -18.39 -6.92 -7.90
N LEU A 112 -17.91 -8.04 -8.42
CA LEU A 112 -18.64 -8.86 -9.38
C LEU A 112 -19.93 -9.40 -8.76
N GLU A 113 -19.90 -9.85 -7.51
CA GLU A 113 -21.08 -10.28 -6.75
C GLU A 113 -22.13 -9.16 -6.59
N LYS A 114 -21.68 -7.90 -6.56
CA LYS A 114 -22.54 -6.71 -6.50
C LYS A 114 -22.94 -6.19 -7.89
N GLY A 115 -22.63 -6.93 -8.96
CA GLY A 115 -23.01 -6.59 -10.33
C GLY A 115 -22.10 -5.55 -11.00
N THR A 116 -20.97 -5.15 -10.39
CA THR A 116 -20.01 -4.21 -10.99
C THR A 116 -18.82 -4.98 -11.57
N LYS A 117 -18.50 -4.71 -12.85
CA LYS A 117 -17.36 -5.30 -13.54
C LYS A 117 -16.32 -4.23 -13.86
N VAL A 118 -15.04 -4.59 -13.79
CA VAL A 118 -13.95 -3.76 -14.29
C VAL A 118 -13.92 -3.82 -15.82
N GLU A 119 -13.90 -2.67 -16.45
CA GLU A 119 -13.69 -2.54 -17.89
C GLU A 119 -12.18 -2.44 -18.15
N TYR A 120 -11.58 -3.55 -18.58
CA TYR A 120 -10.17 -3.62 -18.94
C TYR A 120 -9.94 -3.13 -20.37
N ASP A 121 -8.68 -2.88 -20.72
CA ASP A 121 -8.24 -2.35 -22.02
C ASP A 121 -8.91 -1.00 -22.37
N LEU A 122 -9.28 -0.25 -21.34
CA LEU A 122 -9.97 1.01 -21.49
C LEU A 122 -9.26 2.12 -20.69
N SER A 123 -8.70 3.09 -21.41
CA SER A 123 -8.03 4.25 -20.81
C SER A 123 -8.78 5.54 -21.02
N VAL A 124 -8.55 6.50 -20.12
CA VAL A 124 -9.06 7.85 -20.23
C VAL A 124 -8.09 8.68 -21.06
N ASN A 125 -8.54 9.13 -22.25
CA ASN A 125 -7.75 9.94 -23.17
C ASN A 125 -7.87 11.44 -22.88
N THR A 126 -9.11 11.93 -22.67
CA THR A 126 -9.35 13.35 -22.43
C THR A 126 -10.40 13.54 -21.34
N ILE A 127 -10.17 14.53 -20.50
CA ILE A 127 -11.10 14.96 -19.45
C ILE A 127 -11.41 16.43 -19.64
N ILE A 128 -12.69 16.74 -19.79
CA ILE A 128 -13.22 18.12 -19.85
C ILE A 128 -14.08 18.30 -18.61
N SER A 129 -13.52 18.96 -17.59
CA SER A 129 -14.18 19.10 -16.29
C SER A 129 -14.61 20.54 -16.04
N THR A 130 -15.90 20.71 -15.75
CA THR A 130 -16.50 21.95 -15.26
C THR A 130 -16.83 21.84 -13.75
N SER A 131 -17.48 22.86 -13.20
CA SER A 131 -18.00 22.81 -11.82
C SER A 131 -19.20 21.86 -11.67
N GLU A 132 -19.92 21.57 -12.76
CA GLU A 132 -21.18 20.84 -12.75
C GLU A 132 -21.03 19.39 -13.22
N LYS A 133 -20.29 19.17 -14.30
CA LYS A 133 -20.12 17.87 -14.95
C LYS A 133 -18.70 17.65 -15.45
N THR A 134 -18.37 16.40 -15.69
CA THR A 134 -17.09 16.00 -16.29
C THR A 134 -17.36 15.08 -17.47
N GLU A 135 -17.05 15.53 -18.67
CA GLU A 135 -17.04 14.70 -19.87
C GLU A 135 -15.71 13.98 -19.99
N VAL A 136 -15.76 12.69 -20.28
CA VAL A 136 -14.60 11.82 -20.45
C VAL A 136 -14.62 11.16 -21.82
N HIS A 137 -13.51 11.25 -22.54
CA HIS A 137 -13.27 10.53 -23.79
C HIS A 137 -12.35 9.34 -23.51
N PHE A 138 -12.77 8.15 -23.93
CA PHE A 138 -12.04 6.91 -23.73
C PHE A 138 -11.22 6.50 -24.96
N SER A 139 -10.32 5.53 -24.78
CA SER A 139 -9.44 5.01 -25.85
C SER A 139 -10.16 4.30 -26.99
N ASP A 140 -11.36 3.81 -26.74
CA ASP A 140 -12.25 3.18 -27.73
C ASP A 140 -13.09 4.21 -28.53
N ASN A 141 -12.79 5.51 -28.39
CA ASN A 141 -13.50 6.64 -28.98
C ASN A 141 -14.93 6.86 -28.43
N THR A 142 -15.33 6.16 -27.40
CA THR A 142 -16.59 6.46 -26.68
C THR A 142 -16.44 7.68 -25.79
N ARG A 143 -17.57 8.30 -25.43
CA ARG A 143 -17.66 9.44 -24.51
C ARG A 143 -18.76 9.20 -23.50
N ALA A 144 -18.57 9.72 -22.29
CA ALA A 144 -19.60 9.72 -21.26
C ALA A 144 -19.41 10.91 -20.31
N GLU A 145 -20.51 11.33 -19.70
CA GLU A 145 -20.51 12.36 -18.66
C GLU A 145 -20.65 11.73 -17.28
N PHE A 146 -19.95 12.31 -16.32
CA PHE A 146 -19.97 11.86 -14.93
C PHE A 146 -20.18 13.03 -13.98
N ASP A 147 -20.90 12.75 -12.89
CA ASP A 147 -21.04 13.69 -11.77
C ASP A 147 -19.75 13.78 -10.96
N TRP A 148 -19.03 12.66 -10.81
CA TRP A 148 -17.77 12.60 -10.08
C TRP A 148 -16.79 11.61 -10.70
N ILE A 149 -15.51 11.91 -10.53
CA ILE A 149 -14.41 10.99 -10.89
C ILE A 149 -13.53 10.75 -9.66
N ILE A 150 -13.19 9.48 -9.39
CA ILE A 150 -12.13 9.10 -8.47
C ILE A 150 -10.95 8.61 -9.30
N ALA A 151 -9.88 9.39 -9.34
CA ALA A 151 -8.66 9.06 -10.05
C ALA A 151 -7.72 8.24 -9.15
N ALA A 152 -7.62 6.94 -9.41
CA ALA A 152 -6.78 5.95 -8.76
C ALA A 152 -5.79 5.31 -9.76
N ASP A 153 -5.38 6.07 -10.77
CA ASP A 153 -4.59 5.65 -11.93
C ASP A 153 -3.06 5.64 -11.68
N GLY A 154 -2.67 5.67 -10.41
CA GLY A 154 -1.32 5.38 -9.94
C GLY A 154 -0.33 6.53 -10.13
N ILE A 155 0.96 6.26 -9.87
CA ILE A 155 2.04 7.26 -9.83
C ILE A 155 2.16 8.05 -11.15
N GLN A 156 1.88 7.43 -12.29
CA GLN A 156 1.94 8.05 -13.62
C GLN A 156 0.60 8.68 -14.04
N SER A 157 -0.31 8.92 -13.09
CA SER A 157 -1.67 9.40 -13.31
C SER A 157 -1.79 10.37 -14.49
N SER A 158 -2.48 9.92 -15.53
CA SER A 158 -2.86 10.76 -16.68
C SER A 158 -3.92 11.77 -16.27
N THR A 159 -4.83 11.38 -15.39
CA THR A 159 -5.86 12.26 -14.84
C THR A 159 -5.25 13.46 -14.12
N ARG A 160 -4.30 13.22 -13.19
CA ARG A 160 -3.60 14.30 -12.49
C ARG A 160 -2.88 15.25 -13.46
N LYS A 161 -2.21 14.70 -14.49
CA LYS A 161 -1.49 15.48 -15.50
C LYS A 161 -2.42 16.36 -16.32
N GLN A 162 -3.55 15.83 -16.78
CA GLN A 162 -4.56 16.58 -17.53
C GLN A 162 -5.17 17.71 -16.69
N LEU A 163 -5.35 17.49 -15.40
CA LEU A 163 -5.79 18.53 -14.46
C LEU A 163 -4.71 19.55 -14.15
N GLN A 164 -3.48 19.38 -14.65
CA GLN A 164 -2.33 20.25 -14.36
C GLN A 164 -2.03 20.39 -12.85
N ILE A 165 -2.33 19.34 -12.07
CA ILE A 165 -2.01 19.30 -10.65
C ILE A 165 -0.56 18.92 -10.52
N GLN A 166 0.24 19.79 -9.88
CA GLN A 166 1.65 19.55 -9.64
C GLN A 166 1.85 18.39 -8.66
N TYR A 167 2.94 17.64 -8.88
CA TYR A 167 3.30 16.46 -8.10
C TYR A 167 4.77 16.53 -7.65
N PRO A 168 5.11 17.55 -6.84
CA PRO A 168 6.47 17.76 -6.38
C PRO A 168 6.98 16.58 -5.55
N GLY A 169 8.29 16.39 -5.60
CA GLY A 169 8.98 15.34 -4.86
C GLY A 169 10.26 14.91 -5.54
N ILE A 170 10.80 13.78 -5.09
CA ILE A 170 12.08 13.23 -5.56
C ILE A 170 11.93 11.75 -5.87
N ASP A 171 12.77 11.26 -6.75
CA ASP A 171 13.04 9.84 -6.92
C ASP A 171 14.34 9.52 -6.19
N LEU A 172 14.32 8.52 -5.30
CA LEU A 172 15.51 8.14 -4.54
C LEU A 172 16.54 7.48 -5.46
N PRO A 173 17.83 7.70 -5.23
CA PRO A 173 18.87 7.01 -5.99
C PRO A 173 18.85 5.50 -5.69
N GLY A 174 19.26 4.71 -6.68
CA GLY A 174 19.32 3.26 -6.59
C GLY A 174 17.95 2.59 -6.78
N LYS A 175 17.99 1.29 -6.96
CA LYS A 175 16.80 0.44 -7.09
C LYS A 175 16.75 -0.51 -5.92
N TRP A 176 15.56 -0.73 -5.42
CA TRP A 176 15.26 -1.81 -4.51
C TRP A 176 14.78 -3.01 -5.29
N SER A 177 14.89 -4.18 -4.71
CA SER A 177 14.47 -5.43 -5.35
C SER A 177 13.55 -6.23 -4.46
N ILE A 178 12.77 -7.09 -5.11
CA ILE A 178 11.92 -8.08 -4.47
C ILE A 178 12.10 -9.44 -5.15
N ALA A 179 11.94 -10.50 -4.37
CA ALA A 179 11.79 -11.87 -4.84
C ALA A 179 10.66 -12.56 -4.08
N ASP A 180 9.76 -13.22 -4.80
CA ASP A 180 8.77 -14.13 -4.21
C ASP A 180 9.29 -15.55 -4.34
N VAL A 181 9.44 -16.25 -3.20
CA VAL A 181 10.09 -17.55 -3.13
C VAL A 181 9.24 -18.57 -2.40
N ASP A 182 9.24 -19.82 -2.88
CA ASP A 182 8.76 -20.94 -2.11
C ASP A 182 9.86 -21.39 -1.15
N LEU A 183 9.49 -21.68 0.10
CA LEU A 183 10.41 -22.07 1.14
C LEU A 183 10.30 -23.57 1.43
N ALA A 184 11.46 -24.22 1.51
CA ALA A 184 11.61 -25.59 1.95
C ALA A 184 12.16 -25.61 3.39
N GLY A 185 11.77 -26.63 4.19
CA GLY A 185 12.20 -26.76 5.57
C GLY A 185 11.38 -25.90 6.55
N ASP A 186 11.96 -25.65 7.71
CA ASP A 186 11.30 -24.91 8.80
C ASP A 186 11.28 -23.41 8.50
N PHE A 187 10.09 -22.86 8.52
CA PHE A 187 9.83 -21.44 8.31
C PHE A 187 8.63 -21.04 9.17
N ASP A 188 8.76 -19.96 9.91
CA ASP A 188 7.66 -19.41 10.69
C ASP A 188 6.82 -18.45 9.84
N PRO A 189 5.59 -18.84 9.46
CA PRO A 189 4.75 -18.02 8.59
C PRO A 189 4.15 -16.79 9.28
N GLU A 190 4.39 -16.59 10.57
CA GLU A 190 3.93 -15.43 11.33
C GLU A 190 5.06 -14.42 11.63
N GLU A 191 6.30 -14.71 11.21
CA GLU A 191 7.46 -13.90 11.53
C GLU A 191 7.95 -13.05 10.36
N ILE A 192 7.98 -11.73 10.58
CA ILE A 192 8.72 -10.79 9.73
C ILE A 192 10.17 -10.79 10.18
N THR A 193 11.10 -11.01 9.28
CA THR A 193 12.53 -10.89 9.58
C THR A 193 13.13 -9.71 8.84
N LEU A 194 13.75 -8.79 9.57
CA LEU A 194 14.50 -7.65 9.02
C LEU A 194 15.97 -7.81 9.43
N ASP A 195 16.83 -8.07 8.47
CA ASP A 195 18.29 -8.06 8.69
C ASP A 195 18.93 -6.81 8.09
N LEU A 196 19.67 -6.10 8.92
CA LEU A 196 20.41 -4.89 8.57
C LEU A 196 21.89 -5.21 8.54
N TYR A 197 22.58 -4.92 7.44
CA TYR A 197 23.96 -5.33 7.26
C TYR A 197 24.82 -4.29 6.54
N GLY A 198 26.11 -4.47 6.65
CA GLY A 198 27.09 -3.62 5.98
C GLY A 198 27.23 -2.21 6.59
N ARG A 199 28.16 -1.43 6.04
CA ARG A 199 28.44 -0.07 6.53
C ARG A 199 27.32 0.90 6.21
N ASP A 200 26.64 0.73 5.08
CA ASP A 200 25.58 1.63 4.56
C ASP A 200 24.16 1.21 5.00
N ASN A 201 24.06 0.32 6.02
CA ASN A 201 22.80 -0.24 6.50
C ASN A 201 21.89 -0.72 5.35
N GLN A 202 22.44 -1.53 4.47
CA GLN A 202 21.64 -2.31 3.56
C GLN A 202 20.72 -3.24 4.37
N PHE A 203 19.60 -3.62 3.80
CA PHE A 203 18.71 -4.53 4.51
C PHE A 203 18.12 -5.60 3.58
N THR A 204 17.77 -6.69 4.21
CA THR A 204 16.89 -7.73 3.67
C THR A 204 15.69 -7.86 4.60
N LEU A 205 14.49 -7.79 4.04
CA LEU A 205 13.22 -7.98 4.72
C LEU A 205 12.56 -9.25 4.18
N ILE A 206 12.22 -10.18 5.05
CA ILE A 206 11.49 -11.41 4.72
C ILE A 206 10.08 -11.27 5.28
N LEU A 207 9.10 -11.33 4.39
CA LEU A 207 7.68 -11.19 4.70
C LEU A 207 6.94 -12.46 4.30
N PRO A 208 6.38 -13.23 5.23
CA PRO A 208 5.47 -14.32 4.91
C PRO A 208 4.26 -13.81 4.09
N ILE A 209 3.93 -14.53 3.02
CA ILE A 209 2.76 -14.24 2.18
C ILE A 209 1.83 -15.45 2.06
N GLU A 210 2.33 -16.63 2.34
CA GLU A 210 1.61 -17.89 2.49
C GLU A 210 2.39 -18.80 3.45
N LYS A 211 1.80 -19.91 3.86
CA LYS A 211 2.44 -20.86 4.83
C LYS A 211 3.86 -21.30 4.45
N ARG A 212 4.14 -21.41 3.15
CA ARG A 212 5.45 -21.85 2.61
C ARG A 212 5.95 -20.92 1.52
N ARG A 213 5.53 -19.66 1.53
CA ARG A 213 5.99 -18.64 0.59
C ARG A 213 6.28 -17.36 1.30
N ALA A 214 7.38 -16.73 0.94
CA ALA A 214 7.75 -15.41 1.44
C ALA A 214 8.12 -14.47 0.31
N ARG A 215 7.92 -13.18 0.58
CA ARG A 215 8.54 -12.09 -0.19
C ARG A 215 9.81 -11.68 0.50
N ILE A 216 10.89 -11.68 -0.25
CA ILE A 216 12.17 -11.10 0.15
C ILE A 216 12.26 -9.73 -0.51
N ALA A 217 12.44 -8.67 0.27
CA ALA A 217 12.69 -7.33 -0.23
C ALA A 217 14.06 -6.85 0.22
N SER A 218 14.80 -6.19 -0.66
CA SER A 218 16.13 -5.68 -0.35
C SER A 218 16.31 -4.23 -0.82
N SER A 219 17.15 -3.49 -0.10
CA SER A 219 17.62 -2.17 -0.52
C SER A 219 18.70 -2.24 -1.61
N THR A 220 19.01 -3.43 -2.12
CA THR A 220 19.95 -3.66 -3.23
C THR A 220 19.21 -4.04 -4.50
N GLU A 221 19.89 -4.09 -5.63
CA GLU A 221 19.27 -4.44 -6.92
C GLU A 221 18.96 -5.94 -7.07
N ASP A 222 19.50 -6.79 -6.20
CA ASP A 222 19.21 -8.23 -6.16
C ASP A 222 18.91 -8.68 -4.72
N ALA A 223 17.66 -9.06 -4.48
CA ALA A 223 17.16 -9.44 -3.16
C ALA A 223 17.75 -10.78 -2.67
N LEU A 224 18.15 -11.67 -3.58
CA LEU A 224 18.65 -13.00 -3.25
C LEU A 224 20.17 -13.02 -3.11
N ALA A 225 20.88 -12.37 -4.02
CA ALA A 225 22.35 -12.38 -4.04
C ALA A 225 22.99 -11.78 -2.78
N ASN A 226 22.32 -10.81 -2.15
CA ASN A 226 22.82 -10.11 -0.97
C ASN A 226 22.18 -10.59 0.34
N MET A 227 21.29 -11.57 0.27
CA MET A 227 20.69 -12.18 1.46
C MET A 227 21.71 -13.05 2.18
N LYS A 228 21.94 -12.76 3.47
CA LYS A 228 22.86 -13.52 4.33
C LYS A 228 22.16 -14.55 5.19
N LEU A 229 20.85 -14.40 5.37
CA LEU A 229 20.07 -15.30 6.20
C LEU A 229 19.94 -16.69 5.54
N PRO A 230 20.12 -17.78 6.30
CA PRO A 230 20.07 -19.15 5.80
C PRO A 230 18.62 -19.58 5.54
N LEU A 231 18.03 -19.12 4.43
CA LEU A 231 16.73 -19.61 3.98
C LEU A 231 16.90 -20.76 3.00
N ASN A 232 16.16 -21.83 3.24
CA ASN A 232 16.08 -22.94 2.29
C ASN A 232 15.06 -22.60 1.19
N ILE A 233 15.55 -21.96 0.11
CA ILE A 233 14.72 -21.55 -1.03
C ILE A 233 14.53 -22.75 -1.95
N GLY A 234 13.27 -23.17 -2.11
CA GLY A 234 12.89 -24.24 -3.03
C GLY A 234 12.76 -23.74 -4.47
N ASN A 235 11.95 -22.73 -4.70
CA ASN A 235 11.71 -22.19 -6.02
C ASN A 235 11.57 -20.66 -5.98
N VAL A 236 12.14 -19.98 -6.96
CA VAL A 236 11.95 -18.52 -7.17
C VAL A 236 10.81 -18.32 -8.15
N ARG A 237 9.68 -17.84 -7.64
CA ARG A 237 8.46 -17.59 -8.43
C ARG A 237 8.59 -16.33 -9.27
N ARG A 238 9.24 -15.33 -8.71
CA ARG A 238 9.32 -14.02 -9.31
C ARG A 238 10.44 -13.19 -8.71
N THR A 239 11.04 -12.33 -9.53
CA THR A 239 11.94 -11.26 -9.12
C THR A 239 11.53 -9.94 -9.78
N GLY A 240 11.96 -8.84 -9.20
CA GLY A 240 11.74 -7.53 -9.80
C GLY A 240 12.48 -6.42 -9.06
N THR A 241 12.73 -5.33 -9.78
CA THR A 241 13.33 -4.12 -9.22
C THR A 241 12.35 -2.96 -9.33
N PHE A 242 12.47 -1.99 -8.42
CA PHE A 242 11.68 -0.77 -8.46
C PHE A 242 12.44 0.40 -7.87
N GLN A 243 12.12 1.58 -8.36
CA GLN A 243 12.62 2.83 -7.82
C GLN A 243 11.61 3.42 -6.85
N ILE A 244 12.09 3.98 -5.74
CA ILE A 244 11.26 4.64 -4.76
C ILE A 244 11.09 6.09 -5.17
N SER A 245 9.84 6.53 -5.25
CA SER A 245 9.47 7.94 -5.43
C SER A 245 8.80 8.45 -4.16
N ILE A 246 9.14 9.67 -3.77
CA ILE A 246 8.55 10.38 -2.64
C ILE A 246 7.94 11.66 -3.21
N ARG A 247 6.63 11.65 -3.40
CA ARG A 247 5.92 12.72 -4.08
C ARG A 247 4.56 12.94 -3.46
N GLN A 248 4.05 14.16 -3.56
CA GLN A 248 2.72 14.49 -3.11
C GLN A 248 2.08 15.57 -3.98
N ALA A 249 0.84 15.35 -4.40
CA ALA A 249 0.08 16.33 -5.15
C ALA A 249 -0.24 17.58 -4.31
N GLU A 250 -0.20 18.73 -4.94
CA GLU A 250 -0.50 20.01 -4.27
C GLU A 250 -1.95 20.09 -3.78
N THR A 251 -2.84 19.43 -4.51
CA THR A 251 -4.24 19.25 -4.13
C THR A 251 -4.72 17.85 -4.52
N TYR A 252 -5.67 17.30 -3.75
CA TYR A 252 -6.29 16.01 -4.05
C TYR A 252 -7.67 16.17 -4.70
N ARG A 253 -8.05 17.39 -5.02
CA ARG A 253 -9.30 17.68 -5.72
C ARG A 253 -9.13 18.84 -6.70
N LYS A 254 -9.73 18.69 -7.88
CA LYS A 254 -10.00 19.79 -8.81
C LYS A 254 -11.37 19.58 -9.45
N ASN A 255 -12.25 20.55 -9.32
CA ASN A 255 -13.66 20.45 -9.76
C ASN A 255 -14.35 19.19 -9.17
N ARG A 256 -14.85 18.32 -10.04
CA ARG A 256 -15.55 17.06 -9.74
C ARG A 256 -14.62 15.84 -9.72
N ILE A 257 -13.32 16.04 -9.60
CA ILE A 257 -12.33 14.96 -9.67
C ILE A 257 -11.52 14.90 -8.37
N LEU A 258 -11.50 13.71 -7.74
CA LEU A 258 -10.74 13.42 -6.55
C LEU A 258 -9.56 12.49 -6.89
N LEU A 259 -8.35 12.82 -6.44
CA LEU A 259 -7.17 11.95 -6.56
C LEU A 259 -7.06 11.06 -5.32
N ALA A 260 -6.75 9.77 -5.50
CA ALA A 260 -6.57 8.81 -4.42
C ALA A 260 -5.36 7.89 -4.66
N GLY A 261 -4.71 7.44 -3.58
CA GLY A 261 -3.54 6.56 -3.65
C GLY A 261 -2.36 7.19 -4.36
N ASP A 262 -1.61 6.40 -5.14
CA ASP A 262 -0.40 6.85 -5.83
C ASP A 262 -0.65 7.97 -6.86
N ALA A 263 -1.89 8.20 -7.29
CA ALA A 263 -2.25 9.37 -8.08
C ALA A 263 -2.12 10.67 -7.27
N ALA A 264 -2.30 10.60 -5.97
CA ALA A 264 -2.23 11.73 -5.03
C ALA A 264 -0.89 11.80 -4.27
N HIS A 265 -0.32 10.67 -3.87
CA HIS A 265 0.92 10.59 -3.10
C HIS A 265 1.63 9.25 -3.28
N CYS A 266 2.94 9.28 -3.21
CA CYS A 266 3.76 8.08 -3.02
C CYS A 266 4.88 8.36 -2.02
N HIS A 267 5.35 7.33 -1.38
CA HIS A 267 6.34 7.41 -0.31
C HIS A 267 7.17 6.13 -0.20
N SER A 268 8.19 6.16 0.66
CA SER A 268 9.01 4.99 0.94
C SER A 268 8.15 3.78 1.40
N PRO A 269 8.46 2.56 0.94
CA PRO A 269 7.75 1.35 1.36
C PRO A 269 8.00 0.96 2.83
N VAL A 270 8.91 1.65 3.51
CA VAL A 270 9.20 1.40 4.94
C VAL A 270 7.92 1.52 5.78
N GLY A 271 7.61 0.46 6.51
CA GLY A 271 6.41 0.35 7.34
C GLY A 271 5.15 -0.12 6.62
N GLY A 272 5.20 -0.41 5.29
CA GLY A 272 4.08 -1.03 4.56
C GLY A 272 2.81 -0.17 4.44
N LYS A 273 2.93 1.16 4.44
CA LYS A 273 1.78 2.08 4.54
C LYS A 273 1.11 2.44 3.20
N GLY A 274 1.80 2.31 2.05
CA GLY A 274 1.35 2.87 0.76
C GLY A 274 -0.02 2.38 0.31
N MET A 275 -0.18 1.09 0.13
CA MET A 275 -1.45 0.47 -0.27
C MET A 275 -2.57 0.81 0.74
N ASN A 276 -2.28 0.70 2.04
CA ASN A 276 -3.23 0.98 3.11
C ASN A 276 -3.73 2.45 3.09
N LEU A 277 -2.82 3.41 2.88
CA LEU A 277 -3.16 4.82 2.77
C LEU A 277 -4.03 5.09 1.52
N GLY A 278 -3.70 4.45 0.39
CA GLY A 278 -4.49 4.54 -0.84
C GLY A 278 -5.90 3.95 -0.68
N MET A 279 -6.04 2.82 0.01
CA MET A 279 -7.34 2.25 0.32
C MET A 279 -8.15 3.15 1.27
N ALA A 280 -7.51 3.78 2.26
CA ALA A 280 -8.15 4.75 3.14
C ALA A 280 -8.59 6.02 2.38
N ASP A 281 -7.79 6.49 1.38
CA ASP A 281 -8.21 7.58 0.50
C ASP A 281 -9.45 7.20 -0.31
N ALA A 282 -9.48 5.97 -0.83
CA ALA A 282 -10.59 5.44 -1.61
C ALA A 282 -11.91 5.44 -0.83
N VAL A 283 -11.87 4.91 0.40
CA VAL A 283 -13.04 4.93 1.31
C VAL A 283 -13.47 6.36 1.60
N ALA A 284 -12.51 7.26 1.86
CA ALA A 284 -12.79 8.66 2.15
C ALA A 284 -13.38 9.39 0.93
N ALA A 285 -12.83 9.18 -0.29
CA ALA A 285 -13.31 9.79 -1.51
C ALA A 285 -14.76 9.36 -1.82
N ALA A 286 -15.01 8.05 -1.83
CA ALA A 286 -16.33 7.50 -2.07
C ALA A 286 -17.34 8.01 -1.01
N THR A 287 -16.94 8.01 0.26
CA THR A 287 -17.79 8.50 1.37
C THR A 287 -18.08 10.00 1.23
N ALA A 288 -17.08 10.81 0.85
CA ALA A 288 -17.25 12.25 0.68
C ALA A 288 -18.24 12.57 -0.46
N ILE A 289 -18.18 11.83 -1.56
CA ILE A 289 -19.12 11.97 -2.68
C ILE A 289 -20.54 11.63 -2.23
N VAL A 290 -20.73 10.50 -1.57
CA VAL A 290 -22.04 10.03 -1.11
C VAL A 290 -22.68 11.00 -0.11
N ASN A 291 -21.88 11.52 0.81
CA ASN A 291 -22.38 12.42 1.86
C ASN A 291 -22.41 13.91 1.45
N GLY A 292 -21.95 14.25 0.24
CA GLY A 292 -21.92 15.63 -0.25
C GLY A 292 -20.90 16.55 0.43
N ASN A 293 -19.90 15.99 1.14
CA ASN A 293 -18.89 16.75 1.89
C ASN A 293 -17.49 16.73 1.25
N VAL A 294 -17.45 16.71 -0.08
CA VAL A 294 -16.22 16.62 -0.89
C VAL A 294 -15.24 17.79 -0.69
N ASP A 295 -15.71 18.93 -0.19
CA ASP A 295 -14.86 20.12 -0.01
C ASP A 295 -13.72 19.88 1.00
N GLN A 296 -13.95 19.07 2.01
CA GLN A 296 -12.96 18.74 3.04
C GLN A 296 -12.00 17.62 2.61
N TYR A 297 -12.34 16.84 1.57
CA TYR A 297 -11.57 15.66 1.17
C TYR A 297 -10.08 15.98 0.95
N SER A 298 -9.82 16.98 0.09
CA SER A 298 -8.44 17.33 -0.27
C SER A 298 -7.61 17.73 0.95
N GLU A 299 -8.13 18.55 1.82
CA GLU A 299 -7.41 19.00 3.02
C GLU A 299 -7.12 17.85 3.97
N VAL A 300 -8.14 17.05 4.30
CA VAL A 300 -8.03 15.94 5.27
C VAL A 300 -7.07 14.86 4.75
N ARG A 301 -7.24 14.41 3.49
CA ARG A 301 -6.41 13.33 2.95
C ARG A 301 -4.99 13.77 2.66
N ARG A 302 -4.80 15.01 2.23
CA ARG A 302 -3.47 15.58 2.02
C ARG A 302 -2.70 15.70 3.34
N LYS A 303 -3.32 16.10 4.45
CA LYS A 303 -2.70 16.11 5.78
C LYS A 303 -2.30 14.69 6.21
N ALA A 304 -3.16 13.70 5.98
CA ALA A 304 -2.84 12.29 6.24
C ALA A 304 -1.64 11.84 5.42
N GLY A 305 -1.62 12.12 4.11
CA GLY A 305 -0.49 11.83 3.21
C GLY A 305 0.82 12.45 3.70
N ILE A 306 0.84 13.76 4.04
CA ILE A 306 2.02 14.44 4.60
C ILE A 306 2.53 13.73 5.86
N SER A 307 1.61 13.36 6.76
CA SER A 307 1.97 12.67 8.01
C SER A 307 2.64 11.33 7.74
N VAL A 308 2.09 10.52 6.81
CA VAL A 308 2.66 9.22 6.45
C VAL A 308 4.00 9.38 5.74
N VAL A 309 4.08 10.25 4.73
CA VAL A 309 5.34 10.57 4.03
C VAL A 309 6.43 10.95 5.02
N ARG A 310 6.16 11.88 5.95
CA ARG A 310 7.12 12.31 6.95
C ARG A 310 7.57 11.16 7.86
N LYS A 311 6.64 10.36 8.37
CA LYS A 311 6.95 9.24 9.28
C LYS A 311 7.78 8.16 8.57
N THR A 312 7.42 7.80 7.34
CA THR A 312 8.15 6.78 6.57
C THR A 312 9.54 7.25 6.16
N GLU A 313 9.72 8.56 5.89
CA GLU A 313 11.03 9.12 5.59
C GLU A 313 11.93 9.21 6.83
N ILE A 314 11.40 9.55 7.99
CA ILE A 314 12.15 9.49 9.25
C ILE A 314 12.59 8.04 9.51
N ALA A 315 11.68 7.07 9.38
CA ALA A 315 12.01 5.65 9.57
C ALA A 315 13.07 5.18 8.57
N ARG A 316 12.91 5.51 7.28
CA ARG A 316 13.89 5.20 6.25
C ARG A 316 15.26 5.81 6.56
N TYR A 317 15.29 7.10 6.92
CA TYR A 317 16.53 7.77 7.29
C TYR A 317 17.24 7.08 8.47
N LEU A 318 16.49 6.74 9.53
CA LEU A 318 17.05 6.05 10.70
C LEU A 318 17.59 4.64 10.35
N ILE A 319 16.88 3.92 9.48
CA ILE A 319 17.28 2.57 9.04
C ILE A 319 18.51 2.62 8.14
N SER A 320 18.53 3.51 7.14
CA SER A 320 19.55 3.53 6.06
C SER A 320 20.61 4.60 6.20
N SER A 321 20.61 5.39 7.29
CA SER A 321 21.60 6.46 7.49
C SER A 321 22.99 5.92 7.79
N GLY A 322 24.01 6.48 7.11
CA GLY A 322 25.42 6.32 7.46
C GLY A 322 25.83 7.04 8.76
N ASN A 323 24.99 7.96 9.27
CA ASN A 323 25.31 8.80 10.43
C ASN A 323 25.38 7.94 11.73
N PRO A 324 26.51 7.94 12.46
CA PRO A 324 26.66 7.14 13.70
C PRO A 324 25.64 7.47 14.80
N LEU A 325 25.26 8.74 14.95
CA LEU A 325 24.28 9.15 15.96
C LEU A 325 22.87 8.66 15.60
N ALA A 326 22.46 8.76 14.34
CA ALA A 326 21.19 8.25 13.88
C ALA A 326 21.10 6.72 14.04
N LYS A 327 22.20 6.02 13.74
CA LYS A 327 22.31 4.57 13.99
C LYS A 327 22.18 4.25 15.49
N ALA A 328 22.95 4.90 16.35
CA ALA A 328 22.89 4.67 17.79
C ALA A 328 21.48 4.93 18.34
N PHE A 329 20.83 6.01 17.90
CA PHE A 329 19.45 6.31 18.28
C PHE A 329 18.49 5.22 17.82
N PHE A 330 18.59 4.78 16.55
CA PHE A 330 17.75 3.69 16.00
C PHE A 330 17.92 2.41 16.84
N TRP A 331 19.18 1.98 17.09
CA TRP A 331 19.47 0.77 17.86
C TRP A 331 18.94 0.84 19.29
N LEU A 332 19.14 1.98 19.96
CA LEU A 332 18.62 2.18 21.30
C LEU A 332 17.08 2.14 21.31
N SER A 333 16.45 2.77 20.35
CA SER A 333 14.99 2.78 20.21
C SER A 333 14.44 1.38 20.00
N VAL A 334 14.99 0.62 19.06
CA VAL A 334 14.57 -0.76 18.77
C VAL A 334 14.73 -1.66 19.99
N LYS A 335 15.88 -1.59 20.67
CA LYS A 335 16.13 -2.34 21.89
C LYS A 335 15.16 -1.95 23.02
N SER A 336 14.89 -0.66 23.19
CA SER A 336 13.95 -0.18 24.19
C SER A 336 12.51 -0.63 23.90
N ILE A 337 12.07 -0.58 22.63
CA ILE A 337 10.75 -1.05 22.21
C ILE A 337 10.59 -2.56 22.48
N SER A 338 11.63 -3.37 22.28
CA SER A 338 11.57 -4.81 22.52
C SER A 338 11.61 -5.20 24.01
N SER A 339 12.15 -4.31 24.88
CA SER A 339 12.39 -4.63 26.29
C SER A 339 11.43 -3.94 27.25
N ILE A 340 10.77 -2.86 26.85
CA ILE A 340 9.92 -2.02 27.69
C ILE A 340 8.49 -2.08 27.21
N THR A 341 7.61 -2.78 27.92
CA THR A 341 6.20 -2.99 27.54
C THR A 341 5.42 -1.71 27.16
N PRO A 342 5.47 -0.58 27.89
CA PRO A 342 4.79 0.64 27.47
C PRO A 342 5.28 1.19 26.13
N LEU A 343 6.58 1.08 25.82
CA LEU A 343 7.14 1.51 24.54
C LEU A 343 6.73 0.58 23.40
N HIS A 344 6.69 -0.73 23.66
CA HIS A 344 6.16 -1.72 22.75
C HIS A 344 4.69 -1.39 22.38
N HIS A 345 3.84 -1.17 23.37
CA HIS A 345 2.43 -0.83 23.15
C HIS A 345 2.28 0.48 22.35
N ALA A 346 3.05 1.52 22.68
CA ALA A 346 3.02 2.78 21.94
C ALA A 346 3.45 2.59 20.48
N PHE A 347 4.52 1.83 20.25
CA PHE A 347 4.99 1.48 18.90
C PHE A 347 3.93 0.71 18.12
N MET A 348 3.35 -0.34 18.71
CA MET A 348 2.31 -1.14 18.06
C MET A 348 1.10 -0.30 17.69
N LYS A 349 0.55 0.50 18.61
CA LYS A 349 -0.57 1.41 18.33
C LYS A 349 -0.30 2.33 17.14
N GLN A 350 0.92 2.84 17.03
CA GLN A 350 1.31 3.72 15.91
C GLN A 350 1.54 2.93 14.62
N TRP A 351 2.14 1.72 14.71
CA TRP A 351 2.45 0.92 13.54
C TRP A 351 1.20 0.36 12.85
N ILE A 352 0.21 -0.11 13.63
CA ILE A 352 -1.04 -0.68 13.10
C ILE A 352 -2.05 0.37 12.63
N SER A 353 -1.85 1.66 12.93
CA SER A 353 -2.66 2.77 12.40
C SER A 353 -2.27 3.13 10.95
N VAL A 354 -3.17 3.67 10.20
CA VAL A 354 -2.91 4.21 8.83
C VAL A 354 -2.85 5.73 8.88
#